data_5cd8c889f92ff8c80377ff3fc08cfed1
#
_entry.id   5cd8c889f92ff8c80377ff3fc08cfed1
#
_cell.length_a   1.000
_cell.length_b   1.000
_cell.length_c   1.000
_cell.angle_alpha   90.00
_cell.angle_beta   90.00
_cell.angle_gamma   90.00
#
_symmetry.space_group_name_H-M   'P 1'
#
loop_
_entity.id
_entity.type
_entity.pdbx_description
1 polymer ?
#
loop_
_entity_poly.entity_id
_entity_poly.type
_entity_poly.pdbx_seq_one_letter_code
_entity_poly.pdbx_strand_id
1 'polypeptide(L)'
;SQLHSTGTYQYDSLGRRIGKTSITDGKTEHKNFLWQGLRMLREEQPGQSSLYIYEPGSYAPLSRVDQKEGETENKVYYFHTDQIGTPLEMTDIDGQIVWQATYKAWGSLEALTVNEVEQNLRFQGQYFDEETWLHYNTFRYYDPEVGRFITQDPIGLDGGFNLYGYCRNPVAWIDPLGLDWNYFLTDSTGDTYYHGRASDNASLSDVMRRHSNNVGADKLPRFGEGDSITQVTPKGTPYDTVRGIENAGVREKPVLGRGNKSVRGNTIQGMADDKLLTQKGEARVGAANEHLKTQGVSKVSSLPSIETRQFSGAKSATC
;
A
#
# COMPACT_ATOMS: atom_id res chain seq x y z
N SER A 1 -6.44 -38.16 -4.65
CA SER A 1 -7.71 -37.46 -4.36
C SER A 1 -7.52 -35.97 -4.66
N GLN A 2 -8.26 -35.45 -5.64
CA GLN A 2 -8.30 -34.00 -5.85
C GLN A 2 -9.03 -33.38 -4.64
N LEU A 3 -8.35 -32.52 -3.89
CA LEU A 3 -9.00 -31.65 -2.95
C LEU A 3 -9.99 -30.78 -3.76
N HIS A 4 -11.28 -30.94 -3.49
CA HIS A 4 -12.29 -30.03 -4.02
C HIS A 4 -12.51 -28.94 -2.98
N SER A 5 -11.73 -27.86 -3.08
CA SER A 5 -11.97 -26.67 -2.31
C SER A 5 -12.61 -25.59 -3.17
N THR A 6 -13.54 -24.83 -2.59
CA THR A 6 -14.19 -23.72 -3.23
C THR A 6 -14.26 -22.53 -2.27
N GLY A 7 -14.11 -21.32 -2.80
CA GLY A 7 -14.24 -20.09 -2.05
C GLY A 7 -15.26 -19.15 -2.69
N THR A 8 -16.07 -18.51 -1.86
CA THR A 8 -16.97 -17.43 -2.26
C THR A 8 -16.65 -16.21 -1.43
N TYR A 9 -16.51 -15.05 -2.08
CA TYR A 9 -16.06 -13.83 -1.44
C TYR A 9 -17.06 -12.71 -1.64
N GLN A 10 -17.23 -11.86 -0.62
CA GLN A 10 -18.07 -10.67 -0.65
C GLN A 10 -17.20 -9.45 -0.46
N TYR A 11 -17.49 -8.41 -1.21
CA TYR A 11 -16.73 -7.15 -1.19
C TYR A 11 -17.65 -5.98 -0.96
N ASP A 12 -17.15 -4.94 -0.31
CA ASP A 12 -17.85 -3.66 -0.19
C ASP A 12 -17.61 -2.76 -1.43
N SER A 13 -18.20 -1.58 -1.40
CA SER A 13 -18.07 -0.59 -2.49
C SER A 13 -16.66 -0.03 -2.69
N LEU A 14 -15.75 -0.24 -1.72
CA LEU A 14 -14.35 0.14 -1.81
C LEU A 14 -13.45 -1.01 -2.28
N GLY A 15 -14.04 -2.16 -2.65
CA GLY A 15 -13.31 -3.36 -3.08
C GLY A 15 -12.66 -4.15 -1.95
N ARG A 16 -12.96 -3.83 -0.67
CA ARG A 16 -12.43 -4.58 0.48
C ARG A 16 -13.27 -5.82 0.72
N ARG A 17 -12.63 -6.94 0.93
CA ARG A 17 -13.32 -8.21 1.24
C ARG A 17 -13.95 -8.15 2.63
N ILE A 18 -15.27 -8.22 2.69
CA ILE A 18 -16.05 -8.18 3.95
C ILE A 18 -16.53 -9.55 4.41
N GLY A 19 -16.53 -10.53 3.51
CA GLY A 19 -16.96 -11.90 3.83
C GLY A 19 -16.24 -12.95 2.99
N LYS A 20 -16.09 -14.13 3.56
CA LYS A 20 -15.52 -15.33 2.94
C LYS A 20 -16.32 -16.54 3.39
N THR A 21 -16.71 -17.38 2.43
CA THR A 21 -17.21 -18.74 2.69
C THR A 21 -16.32 -19.68 1.93
N SER A 22 -15.65 -20.58 2.63
CA SER A 22 -14.82 -21.63 2.04
C SER A 22 -15.40 -23.02 2.33
N ILE A 23 -15.23 -23.93 1.38
CA ILE A 23 -15.54 -25.35 1.55
C ILE A 23 -14.27 -26.11 1.21
N THR A 24 -13.72 -26.82 2.19
CA THR A 24 -12.53 -27.66 2.02
C THR A 24 -12.84 -29.03 2.62
N ASP A 25 -12.71 -30.08 1.82
CA ASP A 25 -13.03 -31.46 2.22
C ASP A 25 -14.44 -31.61 2.85
N GLY A 26 -15.43 -30.86 2.34
CA GLY A 26 -16.81 -30.88 2.81
C GLY A 26 -17.07 -30.09 4.09
N LYS A 27 -16.05 -29.49 4.69
CA LYS A 27 -16.18 -28.59 5.84
C LYS A 27 -16.39 -27.16 5.33
N THR A 28 -17.47 -26.54 5.77
CA THR A 28 -17.79 -25.14 5.43
C THR A 28 -17.32 -24.22 6.55
N GLU A 29 -16.59 -23.19 6.18
CA GLU A 29 -16.16 -22.11 7.07
C GLU A 29 -16.68 -20.76 6.58
N HIS A 30 -17.07 -19.92 7.53
CA HIS A 30 -17.52 -18.54 7.27
C HIS A 30 -16.65 -17.59 8.06
N LYS A 31 -16.07 -16.59 7.38
CA LYS A 31 -15.33 -15.49 8.02
C LYS A 31 -15.85 -14.16 7.52
N ASN A 32 -16.01 -13.21 8.43
CA ASN A 32 -16.30 -11.81 8.12
C ASN A 32 -15.09 -10.96 8.48
N PHE A 33 -14.90 -9.87 7.75
CA PHE A 33 -13.75 -8.97 7.93
C PHE A 33 -14.20 -7.54 8.15
N LEU A 34 -13.65 -6.90 9.18
CA LEU A 34 -13.82 -5.48 9.44
C LEU A 34 -12.54 -4.74 9.11
N TRP A 35 -12.69 -3.52 8.62
CA TRP A 35 -11.61 -2.72 8.08
C TRP A 35 -11.52 -1.35 8.75
N GLN A 36 -10.29 -0.88 8.96
CA GLN A 36 -9.98 0.51 9.27
C GLN A 36 -9.28 1.12 8.05
N GLY A 37 -10.02 1.92 7.26
CA GLY A 37 -9.53 2.31 5.94
C GLY A 37 -9.31 1.08 5.06
N LEU A 38 -8.10 0.87 4.56
CA LEU A 38 -7.71 -0.30 3.76
C LEU A 38 -6.90 -1.34 4.57
N ARG A 39 -6.82 -1.20 5.88
CA ARG A 39 -6.16 -2.15 6.77
C ARG A 39 -7.20 -3.05 7.45
N MET A 40 -7.03 -4.37 7.35
CA MET A 40 -7.91 -5.33 8.01
C MET A 40 -7.73 -5.21 9.54
N LEU A 41 -8.82 -4.86 10.22
CA LEU A 41 -8.81 -4.66 11.66
C LEU A 41 -9.18 -5.92 12.42
N ARG A 42 -10.18 -6.66 11.95
CA ARG A 42 -10.72 -7.82 12.67
C ARG A 42 -11.26 -8.85 11.69
N GLU A 43 -11.06 -10.10 11.99
CA GLU A 43 -11.78 -11.22 11.40
C GLU A 43 -12.74 -11.83 12.44
N GLU A 44 -13.87 -12.30 11.98
CA GLU A 44 -14.91 -12.93 12.78
C GLU A 44 -15.33 -14.25 12.15
N GLN A 45 -15.42 -15.27 12.96
CA GLN A 45 -15.98 -16.58 12.59
C GLN A 45 -16.93 -17.04 13.68
N PRO A 46 -17.82 -18.03 13.43
CA PRO A 46 -18.72 -18.53 14.45
C PRO A 46 -17.99 -18.89 15.74
N GLY A 47 -18.37 -18.27 16.84
CA GLY A 47 -17.80 -18.49 18.17
C GLY A 47 -16.45 -17.85 18.45
N GLN A 48 -15.85 -17.11 17.50
CA GLN A 48 -14.56 -16.45 17.73
C GLN A 48 -14.41 -15.17 16.92
N SER A 49 -13.74 -14.17 17.49
CA SER A 49 -13.23 -13.01 16.76
C SER A 49 -11.76 -12.74 17.09
N SER A 50 -11.00 -12.25 16.12
CA SER A 50 -9.58 -11.91 16.23
C SER A 50 -9.36 -10.46 15.81
N LEU A 51 -8.96 -9.61 16.75
CA LEU A 51 -8.63 -8.20 16.53
C LEU A 51 -7.13 -8.05 16.32
N TYR A 52 -6.73 -7.40 15.25
CA TYR A 52 -5.33 -7.13 14.91
C TYR A 52 -4.93 -5.70 15.27
N ILE A 53 -3.80 -5.56 15.93
CA ILE A 53 -3.17 -4.29 16.27
C ILE A 53 -1.88 -4.17 15.46
N TYR A 54 -1.71 -3.04 14.79
CA TYR A 54 -0.60 -2.80 13.87
C TYR A 54 0.29 -1.66 14.36
N GLU A 55 1.52 -1.65 13.90
CA GLU A 55 2.40 -0.51 14.07
C GLU A 55 1.77 0.75 13.47
N PRO A 56 1.84 1.91 14.16
CA PRO A 56 1.27 3.17 13.66
C PRO A 56 1.79 3.52 12.26
N GLY A 57 0.85 3.77 11.32
CA GLY A 57 1.19 4.13 9.93
C GLY A 57 1.72 2.97 9.08
N SER A 58 1.63 1.73 9.55
CA SER A 58 2.16 0.53 8.90
C SER A 58 1.08 -0.56 8.79
N TYR A 59 1.37 -1.60 8.02
CA TYR A 59 0.61 -2.85 7.97
C TYR A 59 1.33 -3.98 8.71
N ALA A 60 2.45 -3.69 9.40
CA ALA A 60 3.16 -4.66 10.22
C ALA A 60 2.34 -4.97 11.49
N PRO A 61 1.96 -6.22 11.75
CA PRO A 61 1.19 -6.58 12.93
C PRO A 61 2.09 -6.57 14.17
N LEU A 62 1.56 -6.03 15.28
CA LEU A 62 2.19 -6.04 16.59
C LEU A 62 1.58 -7.11 17.50
N SER A 63 0.25 -7.17 17.53
CA SER A 63 -0.45 -8.13 18.39
C SER A 63 -1.81 -8.50 17.84
N ARG A 64 -2.34 -9.63 18.32
CA ARG A 64 -3.68 -10.12 18.05
C ARG A 64 -4.39 -10.42 19.37
N VAL A 65 -5.65 -10.03 19.45
CA VAL A 65 -6.52 -10.32 20.60
C VAL A 65 -7.66 -11.21 20.12
N ASP A 66 -7.68 -12.44 20.58
CA ASP A 66 -8.73 -13.42 20.31
C ASP A 66 -9.75 -13.43 21.43
N GLN A 67 -11.01 -13.34 21.04
CA GLN A 67 -12.16 -13.48 21.92
C GLN A 67 -12.99 -14.69 21.45
N LYS A 68 -13.22 -15.65 22.36
CA LYS A 68 -14.07 -16.80 22.11
C LYS A 68 -15.37 -16.68 22.87
N GLU A 69 -16.46 -17.06 22.22
CA GLU A 69 -17.77 -17.13 22.84
C GLU A 69 -17.77 -18.10 24.03
N GLY A 70 -18.26 -17.65 25.17
CA GLY A 70 -18.28 -18.42 26.43
C GLY A 70 -16.98 -18.38 27.23
N GLU A 71 -15.89 -17.81 26.72
CA GLU A 71 -14.68 -17.52 27.49
C GLU A 71 -14.77 -16.10 28.10
N THR A 72 -14.34 -15.94 29.36
CA THR A 72 -14.36 -14.64 30.07
C THR A 72 -13.11 -13.82 29.81
N GLU A 73 -12.02 -14.46 29.40
CA GLU A 73 -10.72 -13.83 29.17
C GLU A 73 -10.36 -13.87 27.69
N ASN A 74 -9.83 -12.76 27.19
CA ASN A 74 -9.28 -12.68 25.85
C ASN A 74 -7.87 -13.28 25.84
N LYS A 75 -7.51 -13.98 24.76
CA LYS A 75 -6.15 -14.42 24.53
C LYS A 75 -5.39 -13.36 23.74
N VAL A 76 -4.23 -12.99 24.21
CA VAL A 76 -3.37 -12.00 23.56
C VAL A 76 -2.15 -12.71 22.99
N TYR A 77 -1.84 -12.41 21.75
CA TYR A 77 -0.67 -12.92 21.04
C TYR A 77 0.17 -11.77 20.50
N TYR A 78 1.48 -11.94 20.48
CA TYR A 78 2.44 -10.95 20.00
C TYR A 78 3.14 -11.46 18.74
N PHE A 79 3.21 -10.63 17.72
CA PHE A 79 3.89 -10.96 16.48
C PHE A 79 5.37 -10.57 16.55
N HIS A 80 6.22 -11.47 16.08
CA HIS A 80 7.64 -11.21 15.80
C HIS A 80 7.82 -11.26 14.29
N THR A 81 8.25 -10.15 13.72
CA THR A 81 8.28 -9.95 12.26
C THR A 81 9.71 -9.77 11.77
N ASP A 82 9.90 -9.99 10.46
CA ASP A 82 11.12 -9.58 9.78
C ASP A 82 11.19 -8.05 9.58
N GLN A 83 12.25 -7.58 8.89
CA GLN A 83 12.49 -6.16 8.63
C GLN A 83 11.45 -5.48 7.74
N ILE A 84 10.61 -6.22 7.04
CA ILE A 84 9.50 -5.71 6.23
C ILE A 84 8.13 -5.97 6.86
N GLY A 85 8.09 -6.45 8.11
CA GLY A 85 6.86 -6.69 8.85
C GLY A 85 6.14 -8.00 8.52
N THR A 86 6.82 -8.99 7.94
CA THR A 86 6.27 -10.33 7.73
C THR A 86 6.30 -11.12 9.03
N PRO A 87 5.19 -11.70 9.50
CA PRO A 87 5.17 -12.53 10.70
C PRO A 87 6.07 -13.76 10.53
N LEU A 88 7.05 -13.93 11.42
CA LEU A 88 7.89 -15.12 11.52
C LEU A 88 7.46 -16.01 12.67
N GLU A 89 7.07 -15.39 13.80
CA GLU A 89 6.63 -16.07 15.00
C GLU A 89 5.45 -15.34 15.64
N MET A 90 4.66 -16.06 16.40
CA MET A 90 3.63 -15.50 17.28
C MET A 90 3.74 -16.18 18.64
N THR A 91 3.84 -15.38 19.71
CA THR A 91 3.91 -15.87 21.07
C THR A 91 2.63 -15.52 21.84
N ASP A 92 2.29 -16.33 22.83
CA ASP A 92 1.27 -16.01 23.82
C ASP A 92 1.79 -15.04 24.90
N ILE A 93 0.96 -14.78 25.92
CA ILE A 93 1.30 -13.86 27.02
C ILE A 93 2.43 -14.40 27.91
N ASP A 94 2.65 -15.71 27.94
CA ASP A 94 3.71 -16.38 28.69
C ASP A 94 5.02 -16.49 27.89
N GLY A 95 5.01 -15.99 26.65
CA GLY A 95 6.15 -16.03 25.73
C GLY A 95 6.34 -17.38 25.04
N GLN A 96 5.34 -18.29 25.11
CA GLN A 96 5.39 -19.56 24.39
C GLN A 96 5.08 -19.33 22.92
N ILE A 97 5.87 -19.93 22.02
CA ILE A 97 5.64 -19.86 20.59
C ILE A 97 4.42 -20.72 20.26
N VAL A 98 3.37 -20.09 19.72
CA VAL A 98 2.11 -20.74 19.31
C VAL A 98 1.96 -20.83 17.80
N TRP A 99 2.78 -20.09 17.06
CA TRP A 99 2.90 -20.17 15.60
C TRP A 99 4.31 -19.77 15.18
N GLN A 100 4.91 -20.51 14.24
CA GLN A 100 6.24 -20.23 13.71
C GLN A 100 6.38 -20.73 12.29
N ALA A 101 6.87 -19.87 11.40
CA ALA A 101 7.09 -20.22 10.00
C ALA A 101 8.36 -19.60 9.42
N THR A 102 8.91 -20.25 8.40
CA THR A 102 9.93 -19.69 7.50
C THR A 102 9.35 -19.53 6.10
N TYR A 103 9.92 -18.61 5.34
CA TYR A 103 9.42 -18.22 4.02
C TYR A 103 10.49 -18.36 2.96
N LYS A 104 10.08 -18.80 1.77
CA LYS A 104 10.86 -18.55 0.55
C LYS A 104 10.84 -17.08 0.19
N ALA A 105 11.76 -16.66 -0.66
CA ALA A 105 11.95 -15.23 -1.01
C ALA A 105 10.68 -14.52 -1.51
N TRP A 106 9.76 -15.21 -2.14
CA TRP A 106 8.50 -14.65 -2.67
C TRP A 106 7.28 -14.88 -1.76
N GLY A 107 7.50 -15.25 -0.50
CA GLY A 107 6.45 -15.28 0.53
C GLY A 107 5.65 -16.55 0.62
N SER A 108 5.96 -17.60 -0.16
CA SER A 108 5.42 -18.92 0.14
C SER A 108 6.07 -19.50 1.40
N LEU A 109 5.30 -20.24 2.19
CA LEU A 109 5.84 -20.90 3.37
C LEU A 109 6.84 -21.98 2.93
N GLU A 110 8.06 -21.92 3.48
CA GLU A 110 9.04 -22.98 3.34
C GLU A 110 8.84 -24.06 4.41
N ALA A 111 8.57 -23.64 5.65
CA ALA A 111 8.23 -24.53 6.75
C ALA A 111 7.24 -23.84 7.70
N LEU A 112 6.33 -24.61 8.27
CA LEU A 112 5.44 -24.25 9.35
C LEU A 112 5.77 -25.18 10.53
N THR A 113 6.62 -24.70 11.44
CA THR A 113 7.21 -25.54 12.50
C THR A 113 6.34 -25.59 13.75
N VAL A 114 5.56 -24.54 14.02
CA VAL A 114 4.56 -24.49 15.10
C VAL A 114 3.26 -23.92 14.53
N ASN A 115 2.13 -24.57 14.78
CA ASN A 115 0.81 -24.18 14.29
C ASN A 115 -0.28 -24.56 15.30
N GLU A 116 -0.16 -24.07 16.54
CA GLU A 116 -1.15 -24.28 17.60
C GLU A 116 -2.32 -23.30 17.49
N VAL A 117 -2.07 -22.15 16.88
CA VAL A 117 -3.05 -21.09 16.62
C VAL A 117 -3.00 -20.72 15.14
N GLU A 118 -4.16 -20.75 14.46
CA GLU A 118 -4.27 -20.32 13.06
C GLU A 118 -3.80 -18.88 12.87
N GLN A 119 -2.89 -18.65 11.91
CA GLN A 119 -2.37 -17.32 11.57
C GLN A 119 -2.26 -17.17 10.05
N ASN A 120 -2.99 -16.22 9.49
CA ASN A 120 -3.17 -16.05 8.04
C ASN A 120 -2.54 -14.78 7.47
N LEU A 121 -1.98 -13.90 8.29
CA LEU A 121 -1.23 -12.75 7.76
C LEU A 121 0.05 -13.23 7.08
N ARG A 122 0.43 -12.58 5.96
CA ARG A 122 1.63 -12.87 5.17
C ARG A 122 2.45 -11.59 5.01
N PHE A 123 2.94 -11.26 3.83
CA PHE A 123 3.53 -9.95 3.58
C PHE A 123 2.54 -8.85 3.97
N GLN A 124 3.04 -7.66 4.30
CA GLN A 124 2.16 -6.57 4.73
C GLN A 124 0.98 -6.36 3.75
N GLY A 125 -0.24 -6.34 4.29
CA GLY A 125 -1.48 -6.23 3.53
C GLY A 125 -2.00 -7.56 2.94
N GLN A 126 -1.29 -8.67 3.12
CA GLN A 126 -1.69 -9.98 2.60
C GLN A 126 -2.35 -10.87 3.66
N TYR A 127 -3.36 -11.61 3.23
CA TYR A 127 -4.07 -12.62 4.01
C TYR A 127 -4.12 -13.93 3.21
N PHE A 128 -3.65 -15.02 3.80
CA PHE A 128 -3.63 -16.35 3.18
C PHE A 128 -5.02 -16.96 3.12
N ASP A 129 -5.37 -17.48 1.98
CA ASP A 129 -6.60 -18.25 1.72
C ASP A 129 -6.27 -19.71 1.44
N GLU A 130 -6.54 -20.56 2.42
CA GLU A 130 -6.21 -21.99 2.36
C GLU A 130 -6.89 -22.70 1.19
N GLU A 131 -8.14 -22.33 0.86
CA GLU A 131 -8.92 -22.94 -0.21
C GLU A 131 -8.38 -22.68 -1.61
N THR A 132 -7.58 -21.60 -1.79
CA THR A 132 -6.99 -21.23 -3.09
C THR A 132 -5.48 -21.29 -3.12
N TRP A 133 -4.82 -21.34 -1.95
CA TRP A 133 -3.36 -21.20 -1.75
C TRP A 133 -2.82 -19.84 -2.20
N LEU A 134 -3.71 -18.85 -2.36
CA LEU A 134 -3.36 -17.49 -2.73
C LEU A 134 -3.34 -16.57 -1.50
N HIS A 135 -2.67 -15.45 -1.64
CA HIS A 135 -2.73 -14.37 -0.66
C HIS A 135 -3.67 -13.27 -1.19
N TYR A 136 -4.78 -13.05 -0.49
CA TYR A 136 -5.62 -11.89 -0.73
C TYR A 136 -4.85 -10.61 -0.37
N ASN A 137 -4.72 -9.67 -1.29
CA ASN A 137 -4.01 -8.42 -1.14
C ASN A 137 -4.90 -7.25 -1.60
N THR A 138 -5.95 -6.96 -0.84
CA THR A 138 -6.97 -5.93 -1.03
C THR A 138 -7.61 -5.92 -2.43
N PHE A 139 -6.92 -5.46 -3.46
CA PHE A 139 -7.46 -5.35 -4.84
C PHE A 139 -7.02 -6.47 -5.76
N ARG A 140 -6.08 -7.29 -5.34
CA ARG A 140 -5.51 -8.40 -6.13
C ARG A 140 -5.33 -9.66 -5.29
N TYR A 141 -5.09 -10.77 -5.98
CA TYR A 141 -4.67 -12.02 -5.37
C TYR A 141 -3.25 -12.32 -5.81
N TYR A 142 -2.40 -12.59 -4.85
CA TYR A 142 -0.98 -12.88 -5.04
C TYR A 142 -0.74 -14.38 -4.95
N ASP A 143 0.00 -14.92 -5.92
CA ASP A 143 0.48 -16.30 -5.92
C ASP A 143 1.92 -16.33 -5.42
N PRO A 144 2.17 -16.81 -4.20
CA PRO A 144 3.50 -16.81 -3.60
C PRO A 144 4.44 -17.87 -4.20
N GLU A 145 3.91 -18.92 -4.86
CA GLU A 145 4.74 -19.93 -5.51
C GLU A 145 5.31 -19.41 -6.84
N VAL A 146 4.58 -18.55 -7.53
CA VAL A 146 5.01 -17.93 -8.78
C VAL A 146 5.65 -16.56 -8.55
N GLY A 147 5.39 -15.93 -7.40
CA GLY A 147 5.94 -14.61 -7.04
C GLY A 147 5.27 -13.45 -7.77
N ARG A 148 3.97 -13.55 -8.08
CA ARG A 148 3.24 -12.51 -8.81
C ARG A 148 1.74 -12.49 -8.48
N PHE A 149 1.08 -11.40 -8.85
CA PHE A 149 -0.37 -11.35 -8.85
C PHE A 149 -0.97 -12.22 -9.97
N ILE A 150 -2.16 -12.80 -9.72
CA ILE A 150 -2.86 -13.64 -10.72
C ILE A 150 -3.71 -12.82 -11.70
N THR A 151 -3.97 -11.56 -11.38
CA THR A 151 -4.69 -10.62 -12.25
C THR A 151 -3.80 -9.48 -12.65
N GLN A 152 -4.13 -8.85 -13.78
CA GLN A 152 -3.45 -7.64 -14.21
C GLN A 152 -3.63 -6.53 -13.17
N ASP A 153 -2.63 -5.65 -13.09
CA ASP A 153 -2.71 -4.48 -12.26
C ASP A 153 -3.92 -3.62 -12.66
N PRO A 154 -4.84 -3.27 -11.74
CA PRO A 154 -5.95 -2.38 -12.02
C PRO A 154 -5.51 -1.04 -12.59
N ILE A 155 -4.26 -0.61 -12.29
CA ILE A 155 -3.66 0.61 -12.79
C ILE A 155 -2.93 0.43 -14.12
N GLY A 156 -2.89 -0.79 -14.66
CA GLY A 156 -2.28 -1.10 -15.94
C GLY A 156 -0.76 -0.82 -15.97
N LEU A 157 -0.24 -0.38 -17.12
CA LEU A 157 1.19 -0.10 -17.31
C LEU A 157 1.73 1.04 -16.42
N ASP A 158 0.88 1.76 -15.73
CA ASP A 158 1.29 2.79 -14.78
C ASP A 158 1.90 2.22 -13.50
N GLY A 159 1.55 0.97 -13.13
CA GLY A 159 2.23 0.19 -12.08
C GLY A 159 3.57 -0.39 -12.51
N GLY A 160 3.88 -0.32 -13.83
CA GLY A 160 5.10 -0.84 -14.42
C GLY A 160 4.82 -1.68 -15.67
N PHE A 161 5.88 -2.08 -16.39
CA PHE A 161 5.74 -2.92 -17.58
C PHE A 161 5.24 -4.33 -17.27
N ASN A 162 5.47 -4.81 -16.06
CA ASN A 162 4.95 -6.11 -15.61
C ASN A 162 3.63 -5.92 -14.87
N LEU A 163 2.53 -6.09 -15.57
CA LEU A 163 1.16 -5.94 -15.04
C LEU A 163 0.83 -6.90 -13.90
N TYR A 164 1.62 -7.96 -13.71
CA TYR A 164 1.44 -8.97 -12.68
C TYR A 164 2.50 -8.88 -11.57
N GLY A 165 3.41 -7.90 -11.67
CA GLY A 165 4.51 -7.74 -10.71
C GLY A 165 3.99 -7.35 -9.32
N TYR A 166 4.60 -7.96 -8.26
CA TYR A 166 4.39 -7.54 -6.88
C TYR A 166 5.34 -6.38 -6.54
N CYS A 167 6.61 -6.66 -6.36
CA CYS A 167 7.65 -5.65 -6.13
C CYS A 167 8.98 -6.14 -6.72
N ARG A 168 9.98 -5.25 -6.79
CA ARG A 168 11.29 -5.62 -7.38
C ARG A 168 12.16 -6.45 -6.45
N ASN A 169 11.98 -6.32 -5.16
CA ASN A 169 12.74 -7.05 -4.14
C ASN A 169 11.84 -7.34 -2.93
N PRO A 170 11.26 -8.54 -2.82
CA PRO A 170 10.26 -8.87 -1.80
C PRO A 170 10.84 -9.03 -0.39
N VAL A 171 12.16 -9.02 -0.21
CA VAL A 171 12.80 -9.04 1.12
C VAL A 171 13.12 -7.64 1.66
N ALA A 172 12.85 -6.59 0.88
CA ALA A 172 13.12 -5.21 1.27
C ALA A 172 11.99 -4.23 0.89
N TRP A 173 11.02 -4.67 0.12
CA TRP A 173 9.93 -3.86 -0.43
C TRP A 173 8.61 -4.56 -0.20
N ILE A 174 7.57 -3.78 0.06
CA ILE A 174 6.19 -4.24 0.25
C ILE A 174 5.27 -3.56 -0.76
N ASP A 175 4.16 -4.20 -1.07
CA ASP A 175 3.06 -3.62 -1.85
C ASP A 175 1.73 -3.92 -1.14
N PRO A 176 1.39 -3.22 -0.05
CA PRO A 176 0.22 -3.53 0.76
C PRO A 176 -1.10 -3.37 0.02
N LEU A 177 -1.13 -2.53 -1.02
CA LEU A 177 -2.36 -2.17 -1.71
C LEU A 177 -2.23 -2.14 -3.24
N GLY A 178 -1.01 -2.11 -3.78
CA GLY A 178 -0.78 -1.88 -5.22
C GLY A 178 -1.18 -0.48 -5.69
N LEU A 179 -1.13 0.53 -4.82
CA LEU A 179 -1.65 1.88 -5.06
C LEU A 179 -0.58 2.95 -4.84
N ASP A 180 -0.91 4.17 -5.24
CA ASP A 180 -0.01 5.33 -5.22
C ASP A 180 -0.50 6.43 -4.26
N TRP A 181 0.37 7.40 -3.98
CA TRP A 181 0.04 8.63 -3.24
C TRP A 181 0.65 9.86 -3.90
N ASN A 182 0.08 11.05 -3.63
CA ASN A 182 0.54 12.31 -4.21
C ASN A 182 1.40 13.12 -3.25
N TYR A 183 2.35 13.86 -3.83
CA TYR A 183 3.21 14.78 -3.10
C TYR A 183 3.51 16.05 -3.93
N PHE A 184 3.90 17.08 -3.21
CA PHE A 184 4.44 18.32 -3.75
C PHE A 184 5.91 18.46 -3.40
N LEU A 185 6.67 19.10 -4.29
CA LEU A 185 7.98 19.67 -3.94
C LEU A 185 7.83 21.19 -3.91
N THR A 186 8.27 21.77 -2.80
CA THR A 186 8.14 23.18 -2.50
C THR A 186 9.53 23.73 -2.20
N ASP A 187 9.88 24.87 -2.74
CA ASP A 187 11.17 25.52 -2.50
C ASP A 187 11.21 26.24 -1.12
N SER A 188 12.36 26.81 -0.80
CA SER A 188 12.60 27.53 0.46
C SER A 188 11.73 28.78 0.63
N THR A 189 11.11 29.29 -0.44
CA THR A 189 10.19 30.44 -0.39
C THR A 189 8.74 30.04 -0.15
N GLY A 190 8.43 28.74 -0.17
CA GLY A 190 7.09 28.18 -0.04
C GLY A 190 6.39 27.98 -1.37
N ASP A 191 7.07 28.19 -2.51
CA ASP A 191 6.49 27.97 -3.83
C ASP A 191 6.57 26.51 -4.24
N THR A 192 5.42 25.90 -4.50
CA THR A 192 5.34 24.56 -5.06
C THR A 192 5.74 24.57 -6.53
N TYR A 193 6.77 23.83 -6.88
CA TYR A 193 7.32 23.77 -8.25
C TYR A 193 7.12 22.40 -8.92
N TYR A 194 6.72 21.38 -8.18
CA TYR A 194 6.53 20.03 -8.73
C TYR A 194 5.35 19.32 -8.05
N HIS A 195 4.50 18.71 -8.85
CA HIS A 195 3.46 17.81 -8.41
C HIS A 195 3.80 16.41 -8.89
N GLY A 196 3.80 15.44 -8.00
CA GLY A 196 4.15 14.08 -8.32
C GLY A 196 3.34 13.05 -7.58
N ARG A 197 3.57 11.82 -7.95
CA ARG A 197 3.05 10.64 -7.27
C ARG A 197 4.16 9.66 -6.96
N ALA A 198 3.94 8.86 -5.97
CA ALA A 198 4.81 7.76 -5.60
C ALA A 198 3.95 6.53 -5.25
N SER A 199 4.53 5.35 -5.44
CA SER A 199 3.89 4.11 -5.01
C SER A 199 3.80 4.06 -3.47
N ASP A 200 2.86 3.33 -2.95
CA ASP A 200 2.65 3.15 -1.51
C ASP A 200 3.89 2.62 -0.78
N ASN A 201 4.75 1.91 -1.51
CA ASN A 201 6.03 1.41 -1.01
C ASN A 201 7.07 2.49 -0.78
N ALA A 202 6.95 3.63 -1.45
CA ALA A 202 7.92 4.70 -1.31
C ALA A 202 7.63 5.52 -0.05
N SER A 203 8.64 5.71 0.79
CA SER A 203 8.61 6.72 1.84
C SER A 203 8.89 8.12 1.27
N LEU A 204 8.56 9.17 2.02
CA LEU A 204 8.99 10.52 1.68
C LEU A 204 10.51 10.60 1.48
N SER A 205 11.29 9.89 2.32
CA SER A 205 12.75 9.84 2.21
C SER A 205 13.24 9.21 0.90
N ASP A 206 12.55 8.17 0.40
CA ASP A 206 12.89 7.55 -0.89
C ASP A 206 12.60 8.49 -2.06
N VAL A 207 11.48 9.20 -1.98
CA VAL A 207 11.12 10.21 -2.99
C VAL A 207 12.11 11.37 -2.96
N MET A 208 12.48 11.87 -1.76
CA MET A 208 13.51 12.90 -1.60
C MET A 208 14.83 12.48 -2.25
N ARG A 209 15.35 11.29 -1.90
CA ARG A 209 16.57 10.73 -2.46
C ARG A 209 16.51 10.62 -3.99
N ARG A 210 15.39 10.15 -4.54
CA ARG A 210 15.18 10.06 -5.99
C ARG A 210 15.28 11.43 -6.67
N HIS A 211 14.67 12.46 -6.09
CA HIS A 211 14.68 13.81 -6.66
C HIS A 211 16.02 14.52 -6.44
N SER A 212 16.70 14.29 -5.32
CA SER A 212 18.05 14.83 -5.09
C SER A 212 19.10 14.24 -6.05
N ASN A 213 18.91 12.99 -6.47
CA ASN A 213 19.77 12.33 -7.46
C ASN A 213 19.42 12.68 -8.90
N ASN A 214 18.25 13.30 -9.15
CA ASN A 214 17.83 13.68 -10.48
C ASN A 214 18.37 15.08 -10.81
N VAL A 215 19.51 15.12 -11.49
CA VAL A 215 20.24 16.34 -11.81
C VAL A 215 20.00 16.73 -13.27
N GLY A 216 19.64 17.98 -13.52
CA GLY A 216 19.44 18.55 -14.86
C GLY A 216 20.75 18.86 -15.58
N ALA A 217 20.64 19.28 -16.85
CA ALA A 217 21.76 19.75 -17.64
C ALA A 217 22.37 21.07 -17.08
N ASP A 218 21.63 21.78 -16.25
CA ASP A 218 22.06 22.94 -15.46
C ASP A 218 22.88 22.55 -14.23
N LYS A 219 23.11 21.26 -14.00
CA LYS A 219 23.79 20.66 -12.85
C LYS A 219 23.10 20.89 -11.49
N LEU A 220 21.86 21.35 -11.50
CA LEU A 220 21.05 21.53 -10.29
C LEU A 220 20.19 20.28 -10.05
N PRO A 221 20.08 19.79 -8.82
CA PRO A 221 19.15 18.70 -8.48
C PRO A 221 17.72 19.21 -8.51
N ARG A 222 16.75 18.31 -8.77
CA ARG A 222 15.32 18.63 -8.67
C ARG A 222 14.94 19.00 -7.23
N PHE A 223 15.56 18.38 -6.25
CA PHE A 223 15.31 18.60 -4.83
C PHE A 223 16.62 18.93 -4.13
N GLY A 224 16.72 20.08 -3.51
CA GLY A 224 17.95 20.62 -2.93
C GLY A 224 17.74 21.17 -1.52
N GLU A 225 18.81 21.79 -1.00
CA GLU A 225 18.81 22.38 0.34
C GLU A 225 17.72 23.47 0.48
N GLY A 226 16.98 23.43 1.57
CA GLY A 226 15.86 24.33 1.83
C GLY A 226 14.54 23.91 1.19
N ASP A 227 14.56 22.96 0.24
CA ASP A 227 13.32 22.41 -0.35
C ASP A 227 12.59 21.51 0.64
N SER A 228 11.28 21.42 0.49
CA SER A 228 10.45 20.49 1.25
C SER A 228 9.62 19.60 0.33
N ILE A 229 9.32 18.39 0.82
CA ILE A 229 8.38 17.47 0.22
C ILE A 229 7.18 17.32 1.13
N THR A 230 5.99 17.44 0.58
CA THR A 230 4.73 17.35 1.33
C THR A 230 3.85 16.27 0.71
N GLN A 231 3.48 15.28 1.49
CA GLN A 231 2.46 14.30 1.13
C GLN A 231 1.07 14.93 1.28
N VAL A 232 0.23 14.81 0.25
CA VAL A 232 -1.11 15.45 0.21
C VAL A 232 -2.26 14.47 0.03
N THR A 233 -1.99 13.23 -0.36
CA THR A 233 -2.98 12.15 -0.28
C THR A 233 -2.43 11.02 0.58
N PRO A 234 -3.29 10.34 1.38
CA PRO A 234 -2.83 9.19 2.16
C PRO A 234 -2.32 8.09 1.23
N LYS A 235 -1.45 7.24 1.74
CA LYS A 235 -1.15 5.95 1.11
C LYS A 235 -2.44 5.17 0.99
N GLY A 236 -2.58 4.40 -0.09
CA GLY A 236 -3.82 3.68 -0.38
C GLY A 236 -4.91 4.53 -1.03
N THR A 237 -4.61 5.76 -1.45
CA THR A 237 -5.57 6.55 -2.25
C THR A 237 -5.81 5.85 -3.59
N PRO A 238 -7.09 5.66 -4.00
CA PRO A 238 -7.40 5.01 -5.27
C PRO A 238 -6.66 5.65 -6.45
N TYR A 239 -6.13 4.82 -7.33
CA TYR A 239 -5.26 5.25 -8.42
C TYR A 239 -5.85 6.35 -9.31
N ASP A 240 -7.13 6.22 -9.70
CA ASP A 240 -7.75 7.25 -10.55
C ASP A 240 -7.85 8.60 -9.82
N THR A 241 -8.01 8.58 -8.49
CA THR A 241 -7.94 9.78 -7.64
C THR A 241 -6.53 10.36 -7.64
N VAL A 242 -5.50 9.54 -7.36
CA VAL A 242 -4.09 9.96 -7.36
C VAL A 242 -3.67 10.51 -8.72
N ARG A 243 -4.04 9.83 -9.78
CA ARG A 243 -3.71 10.23 -11.15
C ARG A 243 -4.44 11.50 -11.58
N GLY A 244 -5.68 11.66 -11.16
CA GLY A 244 -6.46 12.87 -11.37
C GLY A 244 -5.89 14.07 -10.62
N ILE A 245 -5.49 13.89 -9.36
CA ILE A 245 -4.85 14.93 -8.52
C ILE A 245 -3.48 15.32 -9.09
N GLU A 246 -2.63 14.37 -9.49
CA GLU A 246 -1.36 14.67 -10.17
C GLU A 246 -1.60 15.51 -11.42
N ASN A 247 -2.54 15.10 -12.29
CA ASN A 247 -2.87 15.83 -13.52
C ASN A 247 -3.39 17.24 -13.23
N ALA A 248 -4.30 17.40 -12.27
CA ALA A 248 -4.82 18.71 -11.89
C ALA A 248 -3.72 19.62 -11.30
N GLY A 249 -2.87 19.07 -10.41
CA GLY A 249 -1.76 19.82 -9.83
C GLY A 249 -0.72 20.26 -10.85
N VAL A 250 -0.35 19.38 -11.81
CA VAL A 250 0.56 19.76 -12.91
C VAL A 250 -0.01 20.92 -13.74
N ARG A 251 -1.33 21.00 -13.89
CA ARG A 251 -2.01 22.06 -14.67
C ARG A 251 -2.18 23.37 -13.91
N GLU A 252 -1.99 23.37 -12.59
CA GLU A 252 -2.01 24.61 -11.77
C GLU A 252 -0.73 25.45 -11.95
N LYS A 253 0.34 24.87 -12.47
CA LYS A 253 1.65 25.54 -12.66
C LYS A 253 2.13 25.38 -14.12
N PRO A 254 2.94 26.32 -14.61
CA PRO A 254 3.54 26.18 -15.93
C PRO A 254 4.39 24.93 -16.05
N VAL A 255 4.22 24.18 -17.15
CA VAL A 255 5.04 23.02 -17.49
C VAL A 255 6.31 23.48 -18.17
N LEU A 256 7.48 22.99 -17.70
CA LEU A 256 8.78 23.40 -18.27
C LEU A 256 8.98 22.99 -19.72
N GLY A 257 8.25 21.97 -20.20
CA GLY A 257 8.41 21.41 -21.52
C GLY A 257 9.61 20.45 -21.67
N ARG A 258 9.51 19.56 -22.68
CA ARG A 258 10.60 18.65 -23.02
C ARG A 258 11.77 19.45 -23.58
N GLY A 259 12.99 19.11 -23.15
CA GLY A 259 14.21 19.80 -23.57
C GLY A 259 14.63 20.97 -22.67
N ASN A 260 13.86 21.31 -21.65
CA ASN A 260 14.31 22.24 -20.62
C ASN A 260 15.56 21.65 -19.91
N LYS A 261 16.55 22.50 -19.66
CA LYS A 261 17.81 22.07 -19.01
C LYS A 261 17.65 21.79 -17.53
N SER A 262 16.72 22.48 -16.87
CA SER A 262 16.42 22.25 -15.45
C SER A 262 15.46 21.08 -15.25
N VAL A 263 15.67 20.30 -14.22
CA VAL A 263 14.72 19.27 -13.76
C VAL A 263 13.78 19.77 -12.65
N ARG A 264 13.92 21.00 -12.22
CA ARG A 264 12.99 21.63 -11.27
C ARG A 264 11.66 21.91 -11.97
N GLY A 265 10.56 21.38 -11.41
CA GLY A 265 9.23 21.45 -12.00
C GLY A 265 8.85 20.23 -12.86
N ASN A 266 7.61 20.24 -13.30
CA ASN A 266 7.08 19.20 -14.20
C ASN A 266 7.49 19.52 -15.65
N THR A 267 8.09 18.56 -16.33
CA THR A 267 8.57 18.73 -17.72
C THR A 267 7.53 18.33 -18.76
N ILE A 268 6.50 17.59 -18.37
CA ILE A 268 5.38 17.18 -19.21
C ILE A 268 4.06 17.49 -18.53
N GLN A 269 3.06 17.82 -19.30
CA GLN A 269 1.68 17.95 -18.87
C GLN A 269 1.14 16.57 -18.51
N GLY A 270 0.61 16.37 -17.33
CA GLY A 270 0.13 15.07 -16.81
C GLY A 270 -0.51 14.15 -17.87
N MET A 271 -1.83 14.08 -17.96
CA MET A 271 -2.50 13.43 -19.08
C MET A 271 -2.60 14.37 -20.28
N ALA A 272 -2.40 13.85 -21.50
CA ALA A 272 -2.62 14.61 -22.73
C ALA A 272 -4.11 15.02 -22.85
N ASP A 273 -4.38 16.16 -23.51
CA ASP A 273 -5.74 16.71 -23.55
C ASP A 273 -6.75 15.79 -24.25
N ASP A 274 -6.33 15.07 -25.30
CA ASP A 274 -7.15 14.08 -25.99
C ASP A 274 -7.53 12.90 -25.07
N LYS A 275 -6.67 12.54 -24.15
CA LYS A 275 -6.92 11.46 -23.17
C LYS A 275 -7.84 11.85 -22.03
N LEU A 276 -7.97 13.14 -21.76
CA LEU A 276 -8.94 13.63 -20.75
C LEU A 276 -10.40 13.41 -21.18
N LEU A 277 -10.65 13.42 -22.48
CA LEU A 277 -11.98 13.21 -23.08
C LEU A 277 -12.35 11.73 -23.24
N THR A 278 -11.50 10.82 -22.83
CA THR A 278 -11.83 9.39 -22.78
C THR A 278 -12.58 9.04 -21.49
N GLN A 279 -13.39 7.99 -21.50
CA GLN A 279 -14.09 7.50 -20.31
C GLN A 279 -13.15 7.34 -19.09
N LYS A 280 -11.93 6.85 -19.32
CA LYS A 280 -10.91 6.71 -18.26
C LYS A 280 -10.37 8.06 -17.79
N GLY A 281 -10.20 9.03 -18.68
CA GLY A 281 -9.78 10.39 -18.35
C GLY A 281 -10.84 11.12 -17.54
N GLU A 282 -12.09 11.02 -17.94
CA GLU A 282 -13.24 11.61 -17.22
C GLU A 282 -13.40 11.01 -15.83
N ALA A 283 -13.23 9.69 -15.68
CA ALA A 283 -13.26 9.02 -14.39
C ALA A 283 -12.16 9.57 -13.43
N ARG A 284 -10.96 9.79 -13.93
CA ARG A 284 -9.84 10.36 -13.15
C ARG A 284 -10.10 11.80 -12.72
N VAL A 285 -10.62 12.61 -13.63
CA VAL A 285 -11.01 13.99 -13.33
C VAL A 285 -12.14 14.01 -12.31
N GLY A 286 -13.14 13.15 -12.46
CA GLY A 286 -14.25 12.99 -11.52
C GLY A 286 -13.78 12.58 -10.14
N ALA A 287 -12.91 11.58 -10.05
CA ALA A 287 -12.34 11.10 -8.79
C ALA A 287 -11.49 12.17 -8.07
N ALA A 288 -10.70 12.95 -8.82
CA ALA A 288 -9.96 14.07 -8.24
C ALA A 288 -10.88 15.16 -7.70
N ASN A 289 -11.90 15.55 -8.47
CA ASN A 289 -12.86 16.57 -8.06
C ASN A 289 -13.64 16.15 -6.81
N GLU A 290 -14.06 14.89 -6.72
CA GLU A 290 -14.73 14.37 -5.53
C GLU A 290 -13.80 14.37 -4.32
N HIS A 291 -12.53 13.98 -4.49
CA HIS A 291 -11.54 14.05 -3.42
C HIS A 291 -11.34 15.50 -2.94
N LEU A 292 -11.14 16.45 -3.85
CA LEU A 292 -10.99 17.87 -3.49
C LEU A 292 -12.21 18.38 -2.73
N LYS A 293 -13.41 18.02 -3.18
CA LYS A 293 -14.67 18.38 -2.52
C LYS A 293 -14.76 17.79 -1.11
N THR A 294 -14.38 16.53 -0.91
CA THR A 294 -14.38 15.90 0.43
C THR A 294 -13.38 16.56 1.38
N GLN A 295 -12.30 17.13 0.86
CA GLN A 295 -11.31 17.91 1.62
C GLN A 295 -11.70 19.40 1.79
N GLY A 296 -12.83 19.83 1.22
CA GLY A 296 -13.31 21.21 1.31
C GLY A 296 -12.48 22.23 0.53
N VAL A 297 -11.71 21.79 -0.47
CA VAL A 297 -10.85 22.65 -1.29
C VAL A 297 -11.21 22.60 -2.77
N SER A 298 -10.84 23.63 -3.52
CA SER A 298 -11.12 23.73 -4.96
C SER A 298 -9.89 23.54 -5.85
N LYS A 299 -8.70 23.51 -5.24
CA LYS A 299 -7.41 23.37 -5.94
C LYS A 299 -6.54 22.33 -5.27
N VAL A 300 -5.72 21.64 -6.05
CA VAL A 300 -4.77 20.66 -5.55
C VAL A 300 -3.71 21.30 -4.64
N SER A 301 -3.24 22.47 -4.98
CA SER A 301 -2.29 23.25 -4.17
C SER A 301 -2.82 23.65 -2.78
N SER A 302 -4.12 23.55 -2.54
CA SER A 302 -4.78 23.82 -1.27
C SER A 302 -5.08 22.58 -0.43
N LEU A 303 -4.69 21.38 -0.89
CA LEU A 303 -4.86 20.13 -0.14
C LEU A 303 -4.10 20.21 1.20
N PRO A 304 -4.69 19.73 2.29
CA PRO A 304 -4.01 19.65 3.58
C PRO A 304 -2.78 18.76 3.51
N SER A 305 -1.70 19.18 4.17
CA SER A 305 -0.50 18.35 4.30
C SER A 305 -0.74 17.22 5.28
N ILE A 306 -0.35 16.00 4.89
CA ILE A 306 -0.37 14.81 5.77
C ILE A 306 0.97 14.71 6.49
N GLU A 307 2.05 14.79 5.76
CA GLU A 307 3.42 14.79 6.27
C GLU A 307 4.27 15.71 5.42
N THR A 308 5.14 16.49 6.06
CA THR A 308 6.10 17.35 5.37
C THR A 308 7.50 17.08 5.91
N ARG A 309 8.47 16.89 5.00
CA ARG A 309 9.89 16.79 5.34
C ARG A 309 10.69 17.83 4.58
N GLN A 310 11.55 18.55 5.30
CA GLN A 310 12.47 19.51 4.72
C GLN A 310 13.83 18.85 4.48
N PHE A 311 14.47 19.20 3.38
CA PHE A 311 15.84 18.77 3.12
C PHE A 311 16.80 19.64 3.92
N SER A 312 17.39 19.06 4.96
CA SER A 312 18.51 19.67 5.67
C SER A 312 19.79 19.05 5.13
N GLY A 313 20.63 19.85 4.49
CA GLY A 313 21.87 19.42 3.81
C GLY A 313 22.97 18.87 4.70
N ALA A 314 22.66 18.28 5.85
CA ALA A 314 23.62 17.56 6.66
C ALA A 314 24.04 16.28 5.93
N LYS A 315 25.19 16.33 5.25
CA LYS A 315 25.96 15.12 4.93
C LYS A 315 26.11 14.36 6.24
N SER A 316 25.51 13.18 6.36
CA SER A 316 25.89 12.26 7.42
C SER A 316 27.40 12.06 7.31
N ALA A 317 28.13 12.57 8.26
CA ALA A 317 29.50 12.22 8.43
C ALA A 317 29.54 10.71 8.67
N THR A 318 30.02 9.99 7.67
CA THR A 318 30.47 8.60 7.83
C THR A 318 31.58 8.58 8.86
N CYS A 319 31.35 7.94 9.99
CA CYS A 319 32.35 7.20 10.71
C CYS A 319 32.23 5.73 10.41
#